data_c5187f946981c2f3a001078554d0544d
#
_entry.id   c5187f946981c2f3a001078554d0544d
#
_cell.length_a   1.000
_cell.length_b   1.000
_cell.length_c   1.000
_cell.angle_alpha   90.00
_cell.angle_beta   90.00
_cell.angle_gamma   90.00
#
_symmetry.space_group_name_H-M   'P 1'
#
loop_
_entity.id
_entity.type
_entity.pdbx_description
1 polymer ?
#
loop_
_entity_poly.entity_id
_entity_poly.type
_entity_poly.pdbx_seq_one_letter_code
_entity_poly.pdbx_strand_id
1 'polypeptide(L)'
;MTRKILVVDDNPDTRDLTHLHLTTEGFVVVVASDGREGLYMAVAEQPDLIITDISTPELNSIEFVKQLRAQPELDNVPILVLTAFGNEEMDQAIRAGAYRAMSKPVHLDSLMDEVRQLLADSEPG
;
A
#
# COMPACT_ATOMS: atom_id res chain seq x y z
N MET A 1 16.28 10.46 6.84
CA MET A 1 14.94 10.82 7.32
C MET A 1 14.08 9.58 7.43
N THR A 2 13.23 9.55 8.46
CA THR A 2 12.36 8.41 8.68
C THR A 2 11.21 8.43 7.67
N ARG A 3 11.00 7.30 7.01
CA ARG A 3 9.91 7.16 6.05
C ARG A 3 8.65 6.64 6.74
N LYS A 4 7.51 7.15 6.31
CA LYS A 4 6.21 6.76 6.84
C LYS A 4 5.48 5.90 5.81
N ILE A 5 4.99 4.75 6.24
CA ILE A 5 4.26 3.81 5.38
C ILE A 5 2.85 3.61 5.95
N LEU A 6 1.86 3.73 5.07
CA LEU A 6 0.48 3.39 5.42
C LEU A 6 0.19 1.98 4.94
N VAL A 7 -0.27 1.13 5.85
CA VAL A 7 -0.69 -0.24 5.52
C VAL A 7 -2.19 -0.33 5.67
N VAL A 8 -2.88 -0.66 4.59
CA VAL A 8 -4.33 -0.83 4.59
C VAL A 8 -4.62 -2.31 4.35
N ASP A 9 -5.16 -2.98 5.37
CA ASP A 9 -5.37 -4.42 5.33
C ASP A 9 -6.58 -4.74 6.20
N ASP A 10 -7.54 -5.46 5.64
CA ASP A 10 -8.77 -5.84 6.35
C ASP A 10 -8.59 -7.07 7.26
N ASN A 11 -7.44 -7.73 7.20
CA ASN A 11 -7.13 -8.86 8.08
C ASN A 11 -6.23 -8.37 9.22
N PRO A 12 -6.71 -8.42 10.49
CA PRO A 12 -5.93 -7.89 11.60
C PRO A 12 -4.60 -8.63 11.83
N ASP A 13 -4.56 -9.93 11.62
CA ASP A 13 -3.33 -10.69 11.83
C ASP A 13 -2.25 -10.32 10.82
N THR A 14 -2.61 -10.25 9.55
CA THR A 14 -1.69 -9.86 8.48
C THR A 14 -1.26 -8.40 8.67
N ARG A 15 -2.20 -7.54 9.01
CA ARG A 15 -1.91 -6.12 9.26
C ARG A 15 -0.90 -5.95 10.38
N ASP A 16 -1.09 -6.66 11.49
CA ASP A 16 -0.20 -6.58 12.65
C ASP A 16 1.19 -7.11 12.32
N LEU A 17 1.27 -8.20 11.56
CA LEU A 17 2.55 -8.78 11.16
C LEU A 17 3.32 -7.83 10.24
N THR A 18 2.64 -7.25 9.28
CA THR A 18 3.25 -6.28 8.36
C THR A 18 3.73 -5.05 9.13
N HIS A 19 2.90 -4.56 10.04
CA HIS A 19 3.26 -3.42 10.89
C HIS A 19 4.52 -3.71 11.70
N LEU A 20 4.58 -4.86 12.35
CA LEU A 20 5.72 -5.24 13.16
C LEU A 20 6.99 -5.34 12.30
N HIS A 21 6.89 -5.97 11.15
CA HIS A 21 8.05 -6.18 10.29
C HIS A 21 8.60 -4.85 9.77
N LEU A 22 7.73 -3.98 9.29
CA LEU A 22 8.15 -2.66 8.79
C LEU A 22 8.72 -1.79 9.90
N THR A 23 8.11 -1.82 11.08
CA THR A 23 8.59 -1.06 12.23
C THR A 23 9.99 -1.54 12.63
N THR A 24 10.21 -2.85 12.61
CA THR A 24 11.52 -3.43 12.92
C THR A 24 12.59 -2.95 11.93
N GLU A 25 12.21 -2.70 10.68
CA GLU A 25 13.14 -2.21 9.67
C GLU A 25 13.37 -0.69 9.74
N GLY A 26 12.75 -0.01 10.70
CA GLY A 26 13.01 1.40 10.94
C GLY A 26 12.00 2.37 10.36
N PHE A 27 10.90 1.87 9.77
CA PHE A 27 9.86 2.74 9.22
C PHE A 27 8.86 3.16 10.29
N VAL A 28 8.29 4.34 10.11
CA VAL A 28 7.09 4.73 10.86
C VAL A 28 5.90 4.17 10.11
N VAL A 29 5.03 3.44 10.80
CA VAL A 29 3.93 2.75 10.16
C VAL A 29 2.61 3.20 10.75
N VAL A 30 1.68 3.60 9.89
CA VAL A 30 0.29 3.83 10.27
C VAL A 30 -0.55 2.77 9.58
N VAL A 31 -1.63 2.36 10.22
CA VAL A 31 -2.45 1.26 9.72
C VAL A 31 -3.89 1.69 9.56
N ALA A 32 -4.58 1.05 8.63
CA ALA A 32 -6.02 1.22 8.43
C ALA A 32 -6.63 -0.15 8.13
N SER A 33 -7.88 -0.35 8.54
CA SER A 33 -8.54 -1.63 8.43
C SER A 33 -9.48 -1.76 7.23
N ASP A 34 -9.77 -0.65 6.55
CA ASP A 34 -10.63 -0.67 5.38
C ASP A 34 -10.30 0.53 4.47
N GLY A 35 -10.97 0.58 3.32
CA GLY A 35 -10.69 1.62 2.34
C GLY A 35 -11.07 3.02 2.79
N ARG A 36 -12.15 3.16 3.55
CA ARG A 36 -12.56 4.47 4.05
C ARG A 36 -11.53 5.02 5.03
N GLU A 37 -11.13 4.21 6.00
CA GLU A 37 -10.10 4.59 6.96
C GLU A 37 -8.77 4.82 6.25
N GLY A 38 -8.45 3.98 5.27
CA GLY A 38 -7.23 4.11 4.48
C GLY A 38 -7.16 5.42 3.73
N LEU A 39 -8.25 5.84 3.11
CA LEU A 39 -8.29 7.12 2.40
C LEU A 39 -8.10 8.29 3.37
N TYR A 40 -8.80 8.26 4.50
CA TYR A 40 -8.64 9.28 5.53
C TYR A 40 -7.20 9.36 6.03
N MET A 41 -6.62 8.22 6.36
CA MET A 41 -5.25 8.17 6.88
C MET A 41 -4.23 8.63 5.85
N ALA A 42 -4.43 8.29 4.58
CA ALA A 42 -3.53 8.71 3.52
C ALA A 42 -3.48 10.23 3.40
N VAL A 43 -4.63 10.87 3.43
CA VAL A 43 -4.69 12.33 3.34
C VAL A 43 -4.16 12.99 4.61
N ALA A 44 -4.54 12.46 5.77
CA ALA A 44 -4.16 13.06 7.05
C ALA A 44 -2.68 12.87 7.39
N GLU A 45 -2.12 11.69 7.09
CA GLU A 45 -0.76 11.35 7.50
C GLU A 45 0.30 11.61 6.44
N GLN A 46 -0.10 11.78 5.19
CA GLN A 46 0.84 12.06 4.09
C GLN A 46 1.99 11.03 4.04
N PRO A 47 1.70 9.74 3.87
CA PRO A 47 2.74 8.72 3.89
C PRO A 47 3.65 8.80 2.67
N ASP A 48 4.82 8.21 2.78
CA ASP A 48 5.78 8.11 1.67
C ASP A 48 5.47 6.92 0.77
N LEU A 49 4.71 5.94 1.26
CA LEU A 49 4.31 4.76 0.52
C LEU A 49 3.00 4.22 1.10
N ILE A 50 2.14 3.70 0.24
CA ILE A 50 0.90 3.05 0.65
C ILE A 50 0.94 1.60 0.19
N ILE A 51 0.73 0.67 1.14
CA ILE A 51 0.57 -0.76 0.83
C ILE A 51 -0.88 -1.09 1.09
N THR A 52 -1.57 -1.64 0.10
CA THR A 52 -2.97 -2.00 0.24
C THR A 52 -3.21 -3.47 -0.04
N ASP A 53 -3.90 -4.11 0.87
CA ASP A 53 -4.29 -5.52 0.80
C ASP A 53 -5.76 -5.61 1.22
N ILE A 54 -6.63 -5.12 0.35
CA ILE A 54 -8.06 -5.09 0.61
C ILE A 54 -8.76 -6.02 -0.36
N SER A 55 -9.60 -6.90 0.16
CA SER A 55 -10.39 -7.80 -0.66
C SER A 55 -11.82 -7.89 -0.14
N THR A 56 -12.38 -6.75 0.27
CA THR A 56 -13.77 -6.70 0.73
C THR A 56 -14.72 -6.53 -0.45
N PRO A 57 -15.95 -7.05 -0.36
CA PRO A 57 -16.93 -6.84 -1.42
C PRO A 57 -17.34 -5.38 -1.61
N GLU A 58 -17.23 -4.58 -0.55
CA GLU A 58 -17.69 -3.19 -0.57
C GLU A 58 -16.71 -2.25 -1.24
N LEU A 59 -15.40 -2.53 -1.10
CA LEU A 59 -14.37 -1.69 -1.69
C LEU A 59 -13.16 -2.57 -1.99
N ASN A 60 -12.96 -2.89 -3.25
CA ASN A 60 -11.81 -3.68 -3.66
C ASN A 60 -10.58 -2.78 -3.86
N SER A 61 -9.41 -3.42 -4.00
CA SER A 61 -8.14 -2.71 -4.13
C SER A 61 -8.10 -1.76 -5.32
N ILE A 62 -8.71 -2.14 -6.43
CA ILE A 62 -8.72 -1.31 -7.64
C ILE A 62 -9.47 -0.01 -7.41
N GLU A 63 -10.67 -0.11 -6.84
CA GLU A 63 -11.49 1.07 -6.55
C GLU A 63 -10.79 1.96 -5.53
N PHE A 64 -10.15 1.36 -4.52
CA PHE A 64 -9.41 2.10 -3.53
C PHE A 64 -8.25 2.87 -4.16
N VAL A 65 -7.50 2.24 -5.08
CA VAL A 65 -6.41 2.92 -5.79
C VAL A 65 -6.96 4.13 -6.57
N LYS A 66 -8.09 3.97 -7.23
CA LYS A 66 -8.71 5.08 -7.96
C LYS A 66 -9.07 6.23 -7.03
N GLN A 67 -9.62 5.92 -5.86
CA GLN A 67 -9.96 6.95 -4.88
C GLN A 67 -8.72 7.67 -4.35
N LEU A 68 -7.64 6.95 -4.11
CA LEU A 68 -6.38 7.55 -3.69
C LEU A 68 -5.83 8.48 -4.77
N ARG A 69 -5.88 8.07 -6.03
CA ARG A 69 -5.37 8.87 -7.13
C ARG A 69 -6.22 10.10 -7.43
N ALA A 70 -7.47 10.11 -6.97
CA ALA A 70 -8.32 11.29 -7.08
C ALA A 70 -7.93 12.40 -6.10
N GLN A 71 -7.05 12.12 -5.13
CA GLN A 71 -6.58 13.10 -4.16
C GLN A 71 -5.29 13.74 -4.66
N PRO A 72 -5.29 15.05 -4.97
CA PRO A 72 -4.05 15.70 -5.47
C PRO A 72 -2.87 15.59 -4.54
N GLU A 73 -3.12 15.55 -3.23
CA GLU A 73 -2.07 15.43 -2.22
C GLU A 73 -1.29 14.12 -2.34
N LEU A 74 -1.86 13.12 -3.03
CA LEU A 74 -1.27 11.78 -3.12
C LEU A 74 -0.72 11.47 -4.52
N ASP A 75 -0.62 12.47 -5.39
CA ASP A 75 -0.22 12.26 -6.79
C ASP A 75 1.12 11.55 -6.93
N ASN A 76 2.06 11.85 -6.06
CA ASN A 76 3.42 11.31 -6.15
C ASN A 76 3.70 10.18 -5.17
N VAL A 77 2.69 9.74 -4.42
CA VAL A 77 2.89 8.67 -3.43
C VAL A 77 2.79 7.32 -4.13
N PRO A 78 3.82 6.48 -4.07
CA PRO A 78 3.73 5.14 -4.65
C PRO A 78 2.74 4.28 -3.89
N ILE A 79 1.99 3.47 -4.64
CA ILE A 79 1.00 2.55 -4.10
C ILE A 79 1.39 1.15 -4.52
N LEU A 80 1.52 0.26 -3.54
CA LEU A 80 1.80 -1.16 -3.75
C LEU A 80 0.55 -1.95 -3.41
N VAL A 81 0.05 -2.71 -4.37
CA VAL A 81 -1.16 -3.53 -4.20
C VAL A 81 -0.76 -4.98 -4.03
N LEU A 82 -1.29 -5.64 -3.00
CA LEU A 82 -1.14 -7.07 -2.79
C LEU A 82 -2.47 -7.75 -3.13
N THR A 83 -2.45 -8.77 -3.98
CA THR A 83 -3.68 -9.40 -4.45
C THR A 83 -3.55 -10.91 -4.54
N ALA A 84 -4.65 -11.61 -4.23
CA ALA A 84 -4.75 -13.06 -4.40
C ALA A 84 -5.30 -13.46 -5.78
N PHE A 85 -5.69 -12.49 -6.61
CA PHE A 85 -6.50 -12.76 -7.80
C PHE A 85 -5.73 -12.84 -9.11
N GLY A 86 -4.41 -12.78 -9.07
CA GLY A 86 -3.56 -13.05 -10.21
C GLY A 86 -3.32 -11.86 -11.14
N ASN A 87 -2.87 -12.20 -12.36
CA ASN A 87 -2.30 -11.19 -13.27
C ASN A 87 -3.31 -10.16 -13.76
N GLU A 88 -4.54 -10.56 -13.99
CA GLU A 88 -5.56 -9.63 -14.49
C GLU A 88 -5.82 -8.51 -13.48
N GLU A 89 -5.98 -8.87 -12.21
CA GLU A 89 -6.21 -7.87 -11.17
C GLU A 89 -4.97 -7.01 -10.95
N MET A 90 -3.78 -7.60 -11.05
CA MET A 90 -2.53 -6.84 -10.97
C MET A 90 -2.46 -5.78 -12.07
N ASP A 91 -2.80 -6.18 -13.31
CA ASP A 91 -2.82 -5.24 -14.44
C ASP A 91 -3.84 -4.13 -14.22
N GLN A 92 -5.02 -4.48 -13.71
CA GLN A 92 -6.06 -3.49 -13.41
C GLN A 92 -5.60 -2.52 -12.33
N ALA A 93 -4.90 -3.00 -11.31
CA ALA A 93 -4.38 -2.14 -10.25
C ALA A 93 -3.37 -1.13 -10.81
N ILE A 94 -2.47 -1.59 -11.67
CA ILE A 94 -1.49 -0.70 -12.31
C ILE A 94 -2.19 0.36 -13.16
N ARG A 95 -3.20 -0.03 -13.95
CA ARG A 95 -3.96 0.92 -14.76
C ARG A 95 -4.71 1.92 -13.91
N ALA A 96 -5.14 1.53 -12.72
CA ALA A 96 -5.85 2.41 -11.80
C ALA A 96 -4.92 3.42 -11.14
N GLY A 97 -3.60 3.18 -11.16
CA GLY A 97 -2.63 4.12 -10.63
C GLY A 97 -1.63 3.54 -9.63
N ALA A 98 -1.65 2.23 -9.39
CA ALA A 98 -0.66 1.61 -8.52
C ALA A 98 0.70 1.58 -9.23
N TYR A 99 1.76 1.76 -8.46
CA TYR A 99 3.11 1.68 -8.99
C TYR A 99 3.54 0.24 -9.19
N ARG A 100 3.12 -0.66 -8.29
CA ARG A 100 3.44 -2.08 -8.32
C ARG A 100 2.27 -2.89 -7.82
N ALA A 101 2.20 -4.14 -8.25
CA ALA A 101 1.26 -5.09 -7.71
C ALA A 101 1.99 -6.42 -7.50
N MET A 102 1.73 -7.08 -6.38
CA MET A 102 2.33 -8.36 -6.05
C MET A 102 1.26 -9.39 -5.81
N SER A 103 1.51 -10.62 -6.28
CA SER A 103 0.59 -11.72 -6.12
C SER A 103 0.84 -12.44 -4.80
N LYS A 104 -0.20 -12.76 -4.07
CA LYS A 104 -0.09 -13.57 -2.85
C LYS A 104 0.15 -15.04 -3.19
N PRO A 105 0.85 -15.78 -2.35
CA PRO A 105 1.42 -15.38 -1.06
C PRO A 105 2.65 -14.49 -1.25
N VAL A 106 2.78 -13.48 -0.39
CA VAL A 106 3.89 -12.54 -0.45
C VAL A 106 4.85 -12.85 0.70
N HIS A 107 6.09 -13.14 0.36
CA HIS A 107 7.12 -13.34 1.37
C HIS A 107 7.57 -11.98 1.91
N LEU A 108 7.81 -11.90 3.21
CA LEU A 108 8.18 -10.63 3.84
C LEU A 108 9.46 -10.05 3.26
N ASP A 109 10.44 -10.90 2.94
CA ASP A 109 11.69 -10.42 2.32
C ASP A 109 11.44 -9.78 0.96
N SER A 110 10.60 -10.39 0.14
CA SER A 110 10.25 -9.84 -1.17
C SER A 110 9.48 -8.53 -1.02
N LEU A 111 8.59 -8.45 -0.05
CA LEU A 111 7.84 -7.23 0.23
C LEU A 111 8.80 -6.11 0.64
N MET A 112 9.76 -6.40 1.50
CA MET A 112 10.73 -5.40 1.94
C MET A 112 11.59 -4.90 0.78
N ASP A 113 12.00 -5.78 -0.12
CA ASP A 113 12.77 -5.38 -1.30
C ASP A 113 11.97 -4.41 -2.16
N GLU A 114 10.68 -4.71 -2.39
CA GLU A 114 9.82 -3.81 -3.17
C GLU A 114 9.62 -2.47 -2.47
N VAL A 115 9.41 -2.50 -1.15
CA VAL A 115 9.26 -1.27 -0.37
C VAL A 115 10.49 -0.38 -0.53
N ARG A 116 11.66 -0.94 -0.36
CA ARG A 116 12.91 -0.17 -0.48
C ARG A 116 13.08 0.38 -1.90
N GLN A 117 12.76 -0.41 -2.90
CA GLN A 117 12.90 0.03 -4.28
C GLN A 117 11.92 1.15 -4.61
N LEU A 118 10.66 1.03 -4.19
CA LEU A 118 9.66 2.06 -4.44
C LEU A 118 10.00 3.36 -3.75
N LEU A 119 10.51 3.29 -2.52
CA LEU A 119 10.94 4.49 -1.80
C LEU A 119 12.15 5.14 -2.45
N ALA A 120 13.09 4.35 -2.92
CA ALA A 120 14.27 4.88 -3.62
C ALA A 120 13.89 5.55 -4.94
N ASP A 121 12.99 4.92 -5.71
CA ASP A 121 12.54 5.44 -7.00
C ASP A 121 11.74 6.73 -6.87
N SER A 122 11.04 6.91 -5.74
CA SER A 122 10.19 8.08 -5.53
C SER A 122 10.96 9.27 -4.95
N GLU A 123 12.20 9.09 -4.53
CA GLU A 123 12.99 10.18 -4.01
C GLU A 123 13.39 11.15 -5.12
N PRO A 124 13.28 12.47 -4.87
CA PRO A 124 13.82 13.44 -5.82
C PRO A 124 15.32 13.25 -5.92
N GLY A 125 15.77 13.04 -7.12
CA GLY A 125 17.13 12.66 -7.46
C GLY A 125 18.26 13.52 -6.96
#